data_c08c17dbfc3bdde412e655c57301ae31
#
_entry.id   c08c17dbfc3bdde412e655c57301ae31
#
_cell.length_a   1.000
_cell.length_b   1.000
_cell.length_c   1.000
_cell.angle_alpha   90.00
_cell.angle_beta   90.00
_cell.angle_gamma   90.00
#
_symmetry.space_group_name_H-M   'P 1'
#
loop_
_entity.id
_entity.type
_entity.pdbx_description
1 polymer ?
#
loop_
_entity_poly.entity_id
_entity_poly.type
_entity_poly.pdbx_seq_one_letter_code
_entity_poly.pdbx_strand_id
1 'polypeptide(L)'
;MKILAIDTSTPVGSIAIVEGALLKAQHILNISATHNQRLLPGIDRILTDADWTLDDLDALAVSLGPGSFTGLRIGLSVVKGLAWATGKPLAGVPTLDALAANVPLAPYPIYPVLDARKGEIYTALYRMGDERVPARLTPYMAIKPEKLVDLISEETVLVGDALLRYGDYWTSKIGDRLHLVPPHLNIVHASSVAWLAWHKPVSYTHLRAHETRR
;
A
#
# COMPACT_ATOMS: atom_id res chain seq x y z
N MET A 1 4.94 19.58 -3.45
CA MET A 1 5.40 18.40 -4.20
C MET A 1 4.18 17.64 -4.70
N LYS A 2 4.11 17.44 -6.01
CA LYS A 2 3.03 16.71 -6.70
C LYS A 2 3.48 15.26 -6.95
N ILE A 3 2.74 14.29 -6.40
CA ILE A 3 3.10 12.86 -6.48
C ILE A 3 1.96 12.09 -7.14
N LEU A 4 2.28 11.25 -8.12
CA LEU A 4 1.42 10.17 -8.60
C LEU A 4 1.83 8.87 -7.88
N ALA A 5 0.91 8.25 -7.17
CA ALA A 5 1.12 6.99 -6.48
C ALA A 5 0.23 5.87 -7.02
N ILE A 6 0.74 4.65 -7.00
CA ILE A 6 0.07 3.47 -7.54
C ILE A 6 0.22 2.30 -6.57
N ASP A 7 -0.88 1.60 -6.33
CA ASP A 7 -0.88 0.27 -5.74
C ASP A 7 -1.56 -0.75 -6.66
N THR A 8 -0.92 -1.89 -6.81
CA THR A 8 -1.43 -3.06 -7.52
C THR A 8 -1.06 -4.35 -6.78
N SER A 9 -0.76 -4.24 -5.49
CA SER A 9 -0.28 -5.35 -4.67
C SER A 9 -1.36 -6.35 -4.28
N THR A 10 -2.63 -5.97 -4.42
CA THR A 10 -3.81 -6.81 -4.14
C THR A 10 -4.72 -6.91 -5.37
N PRO A 11 -5.81 -7.70 -5.34
CA PRO A 11 -6.81 -7.69 -6.41
C PRO A 11 -7.45 -6.32 -6.64
N VAL A 12 -7.48 -5.48 -5.60
CA VAL A 12 -7.95 -4.08 -5.71
C VAL A 12 -6.77 -3.20 -6.09
N GLY A 13 -6.85 -2.54 -7.25
CA GLY A 13 -5.88 -1.53 -7.66
C GLY A 13 -6.25 -0.14 -7.15
N SER A 14 -5.27 0.70 -6.88
CA SER A 14 -5.48 2.09 -6.48
C SER A 14 -4.48 3.02 -7.16
N ILE A 15 -4.96 4.20 -7.58
CA ILE A 15 -4.14 5.28 -8.16
C ILE A 15 -4.53 6.56 -7.42
N ALA A 16 -3.55 7.37 -7.02
CA ALA A 16 -3.80 8.66 -6.39
C ALA A 16 -2.82 9.71 -6.87
N ILE A 17 -3.28 10.95 -6.90
CA ILE A 17 -2.44 12.15 -7.06
C ILE A 17 -2.61 13.04 -5.84
N VAL A 18 -1.48 13.52 -5.32
CA VAL A 18 -1.43 14.39 -4.15
C VAL A 18 -0.59 15.64 -4.44
N GLU A 19 -0.91 16.73 -3.76
CA GLU A 19 -0.12 17.96 -3.76
C GLU A 19 0.23 18.30 -2.31
N GLY A 20 1.49 18.04 -1.93
CA GLY A 20 1.88 18.09 -0.53
C GLY A 20 1.04 17.10 0.30
N ALA A 21 0.35 17.60 1.33
CA ALA A 21 -0.55 16.81 2.17
C ALA A 21 -1.97 16.66 1.58
N LEU A 22 -2.29 17.35 0.48
CA LEU A 22 -3.65 17.37 -0.08
C LEU A 22 -3.83 16.25 -1.11
N LEU A 23 -4.79 15.36 -0.85
CA LEU A 23 -5.28 14.42 -1.85
C LEU A 23 -6.10 15.18 -2.90
N LYS A 24 -5.63 15.19 -4.15
CA LYS A 24 -6.34 15.84 -5.27
C LYS A 24 -7.37 14.92 -5.89
N ALA A 25 -6.99 13.67 -6.14
CA ALA A 25 -7.88 12.63 -6.65
C ALA A 25 -7.35 11.23 -6.30
N GLN A 26 -8.29 10.28 -6.19
CA GLN A 26 -7.97 8.86 -6.03
C GLN A 26 -8.97 8.00 -6.79
N HIS A 27 -8.47 7.04 -7.55
CA HIS A 27 -9.26 5.98 -8.17
C HIS A 27 -8.99 4.65 -7.48
N ILE A 28 -10.06 3.93 -7.12
CA ILE A 28 -10.00 2.57 -6.60
C ILE A 28 -10.70 1.66 -7.59
N LEU A 29 -10.01 0.62 -8.02
CA LEU A 29 -10.47 -0.31 -9.05
C LEU A 29 -10.59 -1.71 -8.44
N ASN A 30 -11.76 -2.02 -7.90
CA ASN A 30 -12.10 -3.35 -7.39
C ASN A 30 -12.90 -4.11 -8.45
N ILE A 31 -12.23 -4.57 -9.50
CA ILE A 31 -12.88 -5.20 -10.65
C ILE A 31 -12.03 -6.39 -11.10
N SER A 32 -12.71 -7.48 -11.50
CA SER A 32 -12.09 -8.72 -12.00
C SER A 32 -11.24 -8.57 -13.27
N ALA A 33 -11.21 -7.39 -13.89
CA ALA A 33 -10.37 -7.12 -15.05
C ALA A 33 -8.90 -6.88 -14.67
N THR A 34 -8.00 -7.35 -15.52
CA THR A 34 -6.55 -7.28 -15.27
C THR A 34 -6.07 -5.84 -15.07
N HIS A 35 -5.27 -5.59 -14.04
CA HIS A 35 -4.64 -4.29 -13.78
C HIS A 35 -3.95 -3.72 -15.03
N ASN A 36 -3.40 -4.58 -15.89
CA ASN A 36 -2.68 -4.17 -17.09
C ASN A 36 -3.51 -3.32 -18.07
N GLN A 37 -4.81 -3.63 -18.22
CA GLN A 37 -5.67 -2.94 -19.20
C GLN A 37 -6.21 -1.60 -18.68
N ARG A 38 -6.18 -1.35 -17.37
CA ARG A 38 -6.85 -0.21 -16.74
C ARG A 38 -5.92 0.77 -16.05
N LEU A 39 -4.67 0.38 -15.80
CA LEU A 39 -3.76 1.21 -15.02
C LEU A 39 -3.38 2.48 -15.79
N LEU A 40 -2.91 2.37 -17.04
CA LEU A 40 -2.56 3.55 -17.85
C LEU A 40 -3.76 4.44 -18.18
N PRO A 41 -4.93 3.91 -18.62
CA PRO A 41 -6.13 4.74 -18.76
C PRO A 41 -6.59 5.39 -17.45
N GLY A 42 -6.42 4.72 -16.31
CA GLY A 42 -6.74 5.28 -15.00
C GLY A 42 -5.81 6.42 -14.60
N ILE A 43 -4.52 6.32 -14.95
CA ILE A 43 -3.53 7.40 -14.75
C ILE A 43 -3.87 8.61 -15.62
N ASP A 44 -4.13 8.39 -16.90
CA ASP A 44 -4.53 9.45 -17.84
C ASP A 44 -5.79 10.17 -17.34
N ARG A 45 -6.80 9.41 -16.95
CA ARG A 45 -8.05 9.95 -16.44
C ARG A 45 -7.86 10.80 -15.19
N ILE A 46 -7.11 10.32 -14.19
CA ILE A 46 -6.95 11.04 -12.92
C ILE A 46 -6.13 12.32 -13.08
N LEU A 47 -5.17 12.34 -14.01
CA LEU A 47 -4.41 13.54 -14.37
C LEU A 47 -5.31 14.55 -15.08
N THR A 48 -6.11 14.10 -16.06
CA THR A 48 -7.08 14.95 -16.78
C THR A 48 -8.10 15.57 -15.83
N ASP A 49 -8.67 14.79 -14.92
CA ASP A 49 -9.67 15.27 -13.94
C ASP A 49 -9.09 16.33 -12.98
N ALA A 50 -7.79 16.41 -12.83
CA ALA A 50 -7.09 17.40 -11.99
C ALA A 50 -6.46 18.56 -12.79
N ASP A 51 -6.64 18.61 -14.11
CA ASP A 51 -5.96 19.53 -15.02
C ASP A 51 -4.42 19.44 -14.91
N TRP A 52 -3.90 18.24 -14.69
CA TRP A 52 -2.47 17.96 -14.63
C TRP A 52 -2.00 17.11 -15.80
N THR A 53 -0.72 17.25 -16.13
CA THR A 53 0.02 16.40 -17.05
C THR A 53 1.11 15.62 -16.30
N LEU A 54 1.77 14.69 -16.95
CA LEU A 54 2.93 14.00 -16.38
C LEU A 54 4.09 14.98 -16.06
N ASP A 55 4.20 16.07 -16.79
CA ASP A 55 5.25 17.08 -16.57
C ASP A 55 5.04 17.86 -15.27
N ASP A 56 3.81 17.99 -14.82
CA ASP A 56 3.46 18.66 -13.56
C ASP A 56 3.87 17.90 -12.32
N LEU A 57 4.14 16.60 -12.45
CA LEU A 57 4.53 15.75 -11.33
C LEU A 57 5.98 16.01 -10.91
N ASP A 58 6.22 15.97 -9.61
CA ASP A 58 7.56 16.04 -9.03
C ASP A 58 8.15 14.65 -8.77
N ALA A 59 7.30 13.66 -8.50
CA ALA A 59 7.72 12.30 -8.18
C ALA A 59 6.63 11.27 -8.48
N LEU A 60 7.06 10.01 -8.57
CA LEU A 60 6.21 8.83 -8.69
C LEU A 60 6.39 7.95 -7.45
N ALA A 61 5.34 7.24 -7.03
CA ALA A 61 5.41 6.29 -5.94
C ALA A 61 4.70 4.98 -6.29
N VAL A 62 5.17 3.86 -5.73
CA VAL A 62 4.58 2.55 -6.00
C VAL A 62 4.77 1.60 -4.82
N SER A 63 3.78 0.72 -4.59
CA SER A 63 3.91 -0.36 -3.63
C SER A 63 4.91 -1.42 -4.10
N LEU A 64 5.84 -1.81 -3.21
CA LEU A 64 6.89 -2.79 -3.50
C LEU A 64 6.53 -4.23 -3.08
N GLY A 65 5.42 -4.42 -2.39
CA GLY A 65 5.05 -5.69 -1.75
C GLY A 65 5.24 -5.66 -0.22
N PRO A 66 4.90 -6.76 0.45
CA PRO A 66 4.42 -8.03 -0.12
C PRO A 66 3.03 -7.92 -0.77
N GLY A 67 2.68 -8.91 -1.59
CA GLY A 67 1.38 -8.96 -2.26
C GLY A 67 1.38 -9.82 -3.53
N SER A 68 0.41 -9.60 -4.41
CA SER A 68 0.28 -10.28 -5.69
C SER A 68 1.52 -10.07 -6.58
N PHE A 69 2.23 -11.15 -6.86
CA PHE A 69 3.44 -11.11 -7.70
C PHE A 69 3.19 -10.52 -9.10
N THR A 70 2.07 -10.91 -9.73
CA THR A 70 1.69 -10.38 -11.04
C THR A 70 1.31 -8.90 -10.93
N GLY A 71 0.49 -8.54 -9.93
CA GLY A 71 0.07 -7.16 -9.71
C GLY A 71 1.26 -6.24 -9.48
N LEU A 72 2.15 -6.59 -8.55
CA LEU A 72 3.36 -5.81 -8.24
C LEU A 72 4.23 -5.57 -9.48
N ARG A 73 4.41 -6.60 -10.33
CA ARG A 73 5.16 -6.45 -11.58
C ARG A 73 4.51 -5.47 -12.55
N ILE A 74 3.19 -5.51 -12.69
CA ILE A 74 2.44 -4.59 -13.55
C ILE A 74 2.64 -3.16 -13.06
N GLY A 75 2.34 -2.87 -11.79
CA GLY A 75 2.50 -1.54 -11.22
C GLY A 75 3.93 -1.02 -11.35
N LEU A 76 4.91 -1.84 -10.95
CA LEU A 76 6.32 -1.46 -11.01
C LEU A 76 6.80 -1.23 -12.44
N SER A 77 6.37 -2.03 -13.42
CA SER A 77 6.73 -1.83 -14.84
C SER A 77 6.17 -0.54 -15.40
N VAL A 78 4.91 -0.22 -15.11
CA VAL A 78 4.28 1.03 -15.54
C VAL A 78 4.99 2.22 -14.92
N VAL A 79 5.20 2.23 -13.61
CA VAL A 79 5.82 3.39 -12.94
C VAL A 79 7.28 3.56 -13.35
N LYS A 80 8.04 2.47 -13.54
CA LYS A 80 9.40 2.55 -14.10
C LYS A 80 9.42 3.11 -15.52
N GLY A 81 8.45 2.72 -16.36
CA GLY A 81 8.31 3.27 -17.71
C GLY A 81 8.04 4.77 -17.68
N LEU A 82 7.11 5.22 -16.81
CA LEU A 82 6.81 6.63 -16.62
C LEU A 82 8.02 7.40 -16.07
N ALA A 83 8.70 6.86 -15.05
CA ALA A 83 9.90 7.47 -14.47
C ALA A 83 11.02 7.64 -15.51
N TRP A 84 11.21 6.62 -16.35
CA TRP A 84 12.19 6.68 -17.41
C TRP A 84 11.83 7.71 -18.50
N ALA A 85 10.56 7.75 -18.92
CA ALA A 85 10.08 8.68 -19.95
C ALA A 85 10.10 10.15 -19.50
N THR A 86 9.84 10.40 -18.19
CA THR A 86 9.69 11.75 -17.64
C THR A 86 10.93 12.24 -16.88
N GLY A 87 11.90 11.36 -16.59
CA GLY A 87 13.04 11.67 -15.73
C GLY A 87 12.67 11.89 -14.25
N LYS A 88 11.42 11.62 -13.84
CA LYS A 88 10.97 11.86 -12.47
C LYS A 88 11.51 10.79 -11.50
N PRO A 89 11.82 11.18 -10.26
CA PRO A 89 12.22 10.24 -9.22
C PRO A 89 11.09 9.27 -8.86
N LEU A 90 11.47 8.04 -8.50
CA LEU A 90 10.55 6.98 -8.12
C LEU A 90 10.79 6.54 -6.67
N ALA A 91 9.73 6.61 -5.85
CA ALA A 91 9.71 6.12 -4.48
C ALA A 91 9.03 4.76 -4.38
N GLY A 92 9.69 3.82 -3.71
CA GLY A 92 9.09 2.53 -3.37
C GLY A 92 8.57 2.51 -1.93
N VAL A 93 7.34 2.05 -1.73
CA VAL A 93 6.70 1.96 -0.41
C VAL A 93 6.30 0.52 -0.13
N PRO A 94 6.67 -0.06 1.02
CA PRO A 94 6.21 -1.39 1.39
C PRO A 94 4.68 -1.42 1.55
N THR A 95 4.04 -2.46 1.04
CA THR A 95 2.57 -2.56 1.03
C THR A 95 1.97 -2.60 2.44
N LEU A 96 2.61 -3.30 3.37
CA LEU A 96 2.14 -3.36 4.76
C LEU A 96 2.28 -2.03 5.48
N ASP A 97 3.32 -1.23 5.16
CA ASP A 97 3.47 0.14 5.68
C ASP A 97 2.29 1.02 5.20
N ALA A 98 1.97 0.95 3.90
CA ALA A 98 0.85 1.70 3.31
C ALA A 98 -0.49 1.30 3.92
N LEU A 99 -0.69 0.01 4.18
CA LEU A 99 -1.92 -0.49 4.79
C LEU A 99 -2.03 -0.07 6.27
N ALA A 100 -0.93 -0.09 7.03
CA ALA A 100 -0.90 0.43 8.39
C ALA A 100 -1.20 1.94 8.46
N ALA A 101 -0.80 2.70 7.43
CA ALA A 101 -1.08 4.13 7.34
C ALA A 101 -2.58 4.47 7.12
N ASN A 102 -3.43 3.50 6.80
CA ASN A 102 -4.88 3.70 6.71
C ASN A 102 -5.55 3.99 8.05
N VAL A 103 -4.85 3.76 9.17
CA VAL A 103 -5.39 3.91 10.53
C VAL A 103 -4.56 4.90 11.38
N PRO A 104 -4.41 6.16 10.96
CA PRO A 104 -3.45 7.13 11.53
C PRO A 104 -3.77 7.56 12.97
N LEU A 105 -4.92 7.20 13.50
CA LEU A 105 -5.35 7.51 14.87
C LEU A 105 -5.48 6.26 15.74
N ALA A 106 -4.96 5.11 15.30
CA ALA A 106 -5.03 3.88 16.09
C ALA A 106 -4.26 4.05 17.42
N PRO A 107 -4.93 3.91 18.57
CA PRO A 107 -4.26 3.99 19.86
C PRO A 107 -3.52 2.70 20.23
N TYR A 108 -3.84 1.61 19.54
CA TYR A 108 -3.33 0.27 19.77
C TYR A 108 -2.31 -0.13 18.71
N PRO A 109 -1.52 -1.20 18.95
CA PRO A 109 -0.70 -1.82 17.91
C PRO A 109 -1.54 -2.20 16.69
N ILE A 110 -0.93 -2.14 15.52
CA ILE A 110 -1.57 -2.43 14.25
C ILE A 110 -0.88 -3.63 13.62
N TYR A 111 -1.65 -4.63 13.23
CA TYR A 111 -1.19 -5.69 12.34
C TYR A 111 -1.92 -5.55 11.00
N PRO A 112 -1.30 -4.95 9.98
CA PRO A 112 -1.78 -5.11 8.62
C PRO A 112 -1.69 -6.58 8.21
N VAL A 113 -2.74 -7.11 7.59
CA VAL A 113 -2.86 -8.52 7.22
C VAL A 113 -3.27 -8.65 5.76
N LEU A 114 -2.38 -9.22 4.93
CA LEU A 114 -2.65 -9.50 3.52
C LEU A 114 -2.68 -11.00 3.26
N ASP A 115 -3.61 -11.46 2.40
CA ASP A 115 -3.67 -12.87 2.00
C ASP A 115 -2.44 -13.22 1.15
N ALA A 116 -1.51 -13.98 1.73
CA ALA A 116 -0.31 -14.50 1.06
C ALA A 116 -0.59 -15.71 0.16
N ARG A 117 -1.87 -16.15 0.07
CA ARG A 117 -2.28 -17.39 -0.57
C ARG A 117 -1.77 -18.62 0.20
N LYS A 118 -2.14 -19.81 -0.27
CA LYS A 118 -1.72 -21.10 0.31
C LYS A 118 -1.97 -21.25 1.81
N GLY A 119 -2.93 -20.51 2.38
CA GLY A 119 -3.25 -20.57 3.81
C GLY A 119 -2.31 -19.77 4.71
N GLU A 120 -1.57 -18.82 4.15
CA GLU A 120 -0.68 -17.89 4.88
C GLU A 120 -1.15 -16.45 4.73
N ILE A 121 -0.65 -15.59 5.62
CA ILE A 121 -0.83 -14.15 5.58
C ILE A 121 0.52 -13.44 5.65
N TYR A 122 0.64 -12.31 4.96
CA TYR A 122 1.71 -11.36 5.21
C TYR A 122 1.30 -10.40 6.31
N THR A 123 2.20 -10.15 7.27
CA THR A 123 1.97 -9.23 8.37
C THR A 123 3.27 -8.68 8.94
N ALA A 124 3.17 -7.65 9.76
CA ALA A 124 4.20 -7.15 10.67
C ALA A 124 3.51 -6.30 11.75
N LEU A 125 4.16 -6.10 12.88
CA LEU A 125 3.66 -5.25 13.95
C LEU A 125 4.06 -3.79 13.72
N TYR A 126 3.09 -2.88 13.90
CA TYR A 126 3.29 -1.44 13.83
C TYR A 126 2.70 -0.73 15.06
N ARG A 127 3.23 0.45 15.34
CA ARG A 127 2.57 1.49 16.15
C ARG A 127 2.60 2.81 15.39
N MET A 128 1.61 3.66 15.65
CA MET A 128 1.65 5.02 15.12
C MET A 128 2.74 5.82 15.82
N GLY A 129 3.58 6.48 15.03
CA GLY A 129 4.57 7.44 15.50
C GLY A 129 3.97 8.85 15.62
N ASP A 130 4.81 9.79 16.07
CA ASP A 130 4.41 11.18 16.39
C ASP A 130 3.82 11.95 15.20
N GLU A 131 4.33 11.72 13.99
CA GLU A 131 3.83 12.35 12.76
C GLU A 131 2.70 11.56 12.08
N ARG A 132 2.04 10.64 12.81
CA ARG A 132 1.04 9.71 12.26
C ARG A 132 1.57 8.85 11.11
N VAL A 133 2.88 8.63 11.11
CA VAL A 133 3.55 7.69 10.22
C VAL A 133 3.73 6.36 10.95
N PRO A 134 3.31 5.23 10.38
CA PRO A 134 3.45 3.94 11.06
C PRO A 134 4.92 3.56 11.22
N ALA A 135 5.33 3.29 12.46
CA ALA A 135 6.62 2.74 12.82
C ALA A 135 6.51 1.22 12.89
N ARG A 136 7.26 0.53 12.04
CA ARG A 136 7.30 -0.93 12.04
C ARG A 136 8.19 -1.45 13.16
N LEU A 137 7.66 -2.35 13.98
CA LEU A 137 8.33 -2.89 15.16
C LEU A 137 8.91 -4.30 14.96
N THR A 138 8.42 -5.05 13.96
CA THR A 138 8.92 -6.40 13.65
C THR A 138 9.31 -6.53 12.17
N PRO A 139 10.13 -7.51 11.80
CA PRO A 139 10.31 -7.88 10.40
C PRO A 139 8.99 -8.22 9.71
N TYR A 140 8.96 -8.15 8.38
CA TYR A 140 7.85 -8.72 7.60
C TYR A 140 7.83 -10.24 7.75
N MET A 141 6.65 -10.79 7.97
CA MET A 141 6.42 -12.20 8.20
C MET A 141 5.42 -12.76 7.19
N ALA A 142 5.65 -14.00 6.76
CA ALA A 142 4.65 -14.84 6.12
C ALA A 142 4.33 -15.96 7.11
N ILE A 143 3.12 -15.96 7.66
CA ILE A 143 2.73 -16.87 8.76
C ILE A 143 1.33 -17.43 8.53
N LYS A 144 1.03 -18.54 9.20
CA LYS A 144 -0.34 -19.08 9.26
C LYS A 144 -1.23 -18.15 10.09
N PRO A 145 -2.53 -18.01 9.75
CA PRO A 145 -3.47 -17.18 10.50
C PRO A 145 -3.56 -17.50 12.00
N GLU A 146 -3.36 -18.77 12.37
CA GLU A 146 -3.35 -19.23 13.77
C GLU A 146 -2.20 -18.62 14.56
N LYS A 147 -1.04 -18.45 13.91
CA LYS A 147 0.14 -17.85 14.54
C LYS A 147 -0.04 -16.38 14.88
N LEU A 148 -0.89 -15.67 14.14
CA LEU A 148 -1.19 -14.28 14.48
C LEU A 148 -1.90 -14.18 15.85
N VAL A 149 -2.77 -15.13 16.16
CA VAL A 149 -3.46 -15.18 17.48
C VAL A 149 -2.46 -15.26 18.62
N ASP A 150 -1.41 -16.09 18.45
CA ASP A 150 -0.35 -16.26 19.46
C ASP A 150 0.48 -14.98 19.68
N LEU A 151 0.56 -14.12 18.66
CA LEU A 151 1.33 -12.85 18.72
C LEU A 151 0.56 -11.70 19.37
N ILE A 152 -0.78 -11.77 19.44
CA ILE A 152 -1.63 -10.71 19.95
C ILE A 152 -1.81 -10.89 21.48
N SER A 153 -1.08 -10.08 22.25
CA SER A 153 -1.13 -10.10 23.72
C SER A 153 -1.91 -8.92 24.34
N GLU A 154 -2.16 -7.86 23.59
CA GLU A 154 -2.85 -6.64 24.01
C GLU A 154 -3.94 -6.23 23.01
N GLU A 155 -4.71 -5.18 23.31
CA GLU A 155 -5.67 -4.60 22.35
C GLU A 155 -4.97 -4.23 21.06
N THR A 156 -5.57 -4.60 19.92
CA THR A 156 -4.88 -4.58 18.61
C THR A 156 -5.86 -4.25 17.50
N VAL A 157 -5.39 -3.46 16.54
CA VAL A 157 -6.12 -3.17 15.30
C VAL A 157 -5.65 -4.12 14.20
N LEU A 158 -6.58 -4.82 13.55
CA LEU A 158 -6.31 -5.52 12.30
C LEU A 158 -6.87 -4.72 11.11
N VAL A 159 -6.09 -4.65 10.02
CA VAL A 159 -6.47 -3.97 8.78
C VAL A 159 -5.92 -4.73 7.58
N GLY A 160 -6.75 -5.00 6.57
CA GLY A 160 -6.30 -5.64 5.34
C GLY A 160 -7.24 -6.68 4.76
N ASP A 161 -6.93 -7.14 3.55
CA ASP A 161 -7.80 -8.02 2.77
C ASP A 161 -7.92 -9.45 3.32
N ALA A 162 -6.94 -9.90 4.10
CA ALA A 162 -7.02 -11.20 4.78
C ALA A 162 -8.20 -11.29 5.78
N LEU A 163 -8.73 -10.15 6.23
CA LEU A 163 -9.95 -10.09 7.06
C LEU A 163 -11.18 -10.65 6.35
N LEU A 164 -11.27 -10.56 5.03
CA LEU A 164 -12.35 -11.16 4.26
C LEU A 164 -12.43 -12.68 4.42
N ARG A 165 -11.29 -13.31 4.69
CA ARG A 165 -11.19 -14.77 4.80
C ARG A 165 -11.07 -15.26 6.24
N TYR A 166 -10.39 -14.52 7.08
CA TYR A 166 -10.00 -14.97 8.43
C TYR A 166 -10.59 -14.10 9.55
N GLY A 167 -11.38 -13.05 9.23
CA GLY A 167 -11.90 -12.11 10.20
C GLY A 167 -12.73 -12.76 11.31
N ASP A 168 -13.69 -13.63 10.93
CA ASP A 168 -14.53 -14.35 11.89
C ASP A 168 -13.71 -15.28 12.80
N TYR A 169 -12.72 -15.96 12.22
CA TYR A 169 -11.81 -16.82 12.98
C TYR A 169 -11.05 -16.00 14.05
N TRP A 170 -10.44 -14.88 13.66
CA TRP A 170 -9.69 -14.02 14.58
C TRP A 170 -10.61 -13.39 15.64
N THR A 171 -11.80 -12.94 15.25
CA THR A 171 -12.78 -12.39 16.19
C THR A 171 -13.15 -13.44 17.25
N SER A 172 -13.37 -14.69 16.85
CA SER A 172 -13.70 -15.77 17.79
C SER A 172 -12.58 -16.15 18.75
N LYS A 173 -11.30 -15.96 18.35
CA LYS A 173 -10.13 -16.36 19.12
C LYS A 173 -9.54 -15.24 19.98
N ILE A 174 -9.58 -14.01 19.49
CA ILE A 174 -8.96 -12.84 20.13
C ILE A 174 -9.99 -12.13 21.04
N GLY A 175 -11.27 -12.15 20.64
CA GLY A 175 -12.36 -11.54 21.41
C GLY A 175 -12.24 -10.02 21.49
N ASP A 176 -12.55 -9.45 22.66
CA ASP A 176 -12.66 -8.00 22.89
C ASP A 176 -11.36 -7.21 22.67
N ARG A 177 -10.23 -7.89 22.60
CA ARG A 177 -8.93 -7.25 22.27
C ARG A 177 -8.77 -6.92 20.79
N LEU A 178 -9.66 -7.40 19.93
CA LEU A 178 -9.59 -7.20 18.50
C LEU A 178 -10.44 -6.03 18.04
N HIS A 179 -9.80 -5.03 17.46
CA HIS A 179 -10.47 -3.90 16.83
C HIS A 179 -10.37 -4.01 15.30
N LEU A 180 -11.52 -4.16 14.67
CA LEU A 180 -11.62 -4.19 13.21
C LEU A 180 -11.93 -2.80 12.68
N VAL A 181 -11.27 -2.42 11.58
CA VAL A 181 -11.56 -1.17 10.90
C VAL A 181 -12.76 -1.32 9.96
N PRO A 182 -13.43 -0.22 9.58
CA PRO A 182 -14.45 -0.24 8.54
C PRO A 182 -13.93 -0.90 7.24
N PRO A 183 -14.73 -1.72 6.56
CA PRO A 183 -14.29 -2.55 5.43
C PRO A 183 -13.57 -1.80 4.30
N HIS A 184 -13.93 -0.52 4.04
CA HIS A 184 -13.31 0.30 3.00
C HIS A 184 -11.84 0.65 3.31
N LEU A 185 -11.39 0.53 4.55
CA LEU A 185 -9.99 0.73 4.95
C LEU A 185 -9.13 -0.53 4.81
N ASN A 186 -9.73 -1.68 4.49
CA ASN A 186 -9.02 -2.96 4.33
C ASN A 186 -8.33 -3.14 2.98
N ILE A 187 -8.30 -2.11 2.17
CA ILE A 187 -7.60 -2.06 0.89
C ILE A 187 -6.37 -1.16 0.97
N VAL A 188 -5.39 -1.38 0.10
CA VAL A 188 -4.22 -0.50 0.02
C VAL A 188 -4.59 0.75 -0.77
N HIS A 189 -4.61 1.89 -0.08
CA HIS A 189 -4.88 3.18 -0.73
C HIS A 189 -3.60 3.78 -1.32
N ALA A 190 -3.65 4.16 -2.59
CA ALA A 190 -2.53 4.85 -3.23
C ALA A 190 -2.23 6.22 -2.59
N SER A 191 -3.23 6.86 -1.95
CA SER A 191 -3.01 8.05 -1.13
C SER A 191 -2.11 7.78 0.08
N SER A 192 -2.23 6.62 0.72
CA SER A 192 -1.32 6.20 1.80
C SER A 192 0.09 5.91 1.28
N VAL A 193 0.20 5.35 0.07
CA VAL A 193 1.50 5.19 -0.62
C VAL A 193 2.14 6.55 -0.88
N ALA A 194 1.37 7.53 -1.40
CA ALA A 194 1.84 8.88 -1.65
C ALA A 194 2.27 9.58 -0.35
N TRP A 195 1.45 9.46 0.70
CA TRP A 195 1.74 10.02 2.02
C TRP A 195 3.05 9.52 2.59
N LEU A 196 3.30 8.22 2.55
CA LEU A 196 4.55 7.63 3.03
C LEU A 196 5.74 8.00 2.16
N ALA A 197 5.55 8.10 0.84
CA ALA A 197 6.59 8.55 -0.08
C ALA A 197 6.99 10.01 0.19
N TRP A 198 6.05 10.85 0.63
CA TRP A 198 6.32 12.25 0.96
C TRP A 198 7.03 12.43 2.31
N HIS A 199 6.68 11.61 3.33
CA HIS A 199 7.22 11.73 4.71
C HIS A 199 8.52 10.99 4.94
N LYS A 200 8.76 9.88 4.26
CA LYS A 200 10.06 9.23 4.36
C LYS A 200 11.06 10.05 3.56
N PRO A 201 12.21 10.48 4.15
CA PRO A 201 13.31 10.94 3.34
C PRO A 201 13.61 9.79 2.39
N VAL A 202 13.17 9.96 1.15
CA VAL A 202 13.33 8.95 0.12
C VAL A 202 14.83 8.77 -0.01
N SER A 203 15.34 7.66 0.47
CA SER A 203 16.53 7.08 -0.14
C SER A 203 16.13 6.90 -1.60
N TYR A 204 16.40 7.94 -2.40
CA TYR A 204 16.19 7.93 -3.84
C TYR A 204 17.07 6.82 -4.38
N THR A 205 16.57 5.60 -4.33
CA THR A 205 17.10 4.56 -5.17
C THR A 205 16.75 5.02 -6.59
N HIS A 206 17.69 5.77 -7.17
CA HIS A 206 17.80 5.81 -8.61
C HIS A 206 17.89 4.35 -9.04
N LEU A 207 16.74 3.75 -9.32
CA LEU A 207 16.70 2.54 -10.13
C LEU A 207 17.15 2.97 -11.53
N ARG A 208 18.45 3.28 -11.64
CA ARG A 208 19.09 3.47 -12.94
C ARG A 208 18.83 2.19 -13.71
N ALA A 209 18.32 2.33 -14.93
CA ALA A 209 18.02 1.24 -15.85
C ALA A 209 19.25 0.35 -16.19
N HIS A 210 20.36 0.47 -15.47
CA HIS A 210 21.65 -0.17 -15.76
C HIS A 210 22.00 -1.37 -14.86
N GLU A 211 21.17 -1.75 -13.87
CA GLU A 211 21.52 -2.89 -12.99
C GLU A 211 20.86 -4.22 -13.37
N THR A 212 20.35 -4.36 -14.58
CA THR A 212 19.91 -5.67 -15.13
C THR A 212 20.93 -6.31 -16.06
N ARG A 213 22.23 -6.04 -15.85
CA ARG A 213 23.29 -6.79 -16.51
C ARG A 213 24.21 -7.38 -15.43
N ARG A 214 23.80 -8.57 -14.91
CA ARG A 214 24.66 -9.74 -14.66
C ARG A 214 23.83 -10.90 -14.16
#